data_a8a7428f7868166984d0e9435da6405c
#
_entry.id   a8a7428f7868166984d0e9435da6405c
#
_cell.length_a   1.000
_cell.length_b   1.000
_cell.length_c   1.000
_cell.angle_alpha   90.00
_cell.angle_beta   90.00
_cell.angle_gamma   90.00
#
_symmetry.space_group_name_H-M   'P 1'
#
loop_
_entity.id
_entity.type
_entity.pdbx_description
1 polymer ?
#
loop_
_entity_poly.entity_id
_entity_poly.type
_entity_poly.pdbx_seq_one_letter_code
_entity_poly.pdbx_strand_id
1 'polypeptide(L)'
;MEVSPEKVDLLTALAKRFNGSDRASVDDECITVRVAKKASGEGASLLTDDWPDPKTNGPRPVVWSPAASAWGEVVNQRRTDAGKKPITPAGKAFMLTPLVIAMPQPMAEALGYPNTPIGYGDILRLASDPAGWGALGHPEWGPFRLGKTNLNFSTSALNATIAQYYAASGKASGLTLEDLNLPSVDQFARSIESSVVHYGDTTLTFLNSLYRADQRGTGLTYVSAVAVEEKSVIDFNRGNPDGILDPGEKPKPPRVPLVAIYPKEGTLFSDNPFITVDAPWVTAKEKQAAAKFEQFVQQRDNQRRVLRFGFRPGNPQVAIGAPIEAKYGVDPNQPQARLELPAPPVLVGLIDRWGQNRKAARVLMVIDVSGSMGEPAGGDKGPTKLDLVKKAAVDALGQFKPDDDVGLWIFSTGISRTDPTDYAEVMPIAPIGAQREAMAAKINDLIPTQGTPLYTVTKAADDRLLETFDAQRINAVLLLTDGKNEDSRNDDLDGLLRTLRSRNEGQVANPVRVFPIAYGQDADLATLKRIAEATNAAVYDAADPKSINRVFLAVVSNF
;
A
#
# COMPACT_ATOMS: atom_id res chain seq x y z
N MET A 1 -19.28 -10.07 1.13
CA MET A 1 -18.60 -9.25 2.16
C MET A 1 -17.25 -8.82 1.63
N GLU A 2 -16.95 -7.52 1.66
CA GLU A 2 -15.64 -6.98 1.30
C GLU A 2 -14.85 -6.66 2.58
N VAL A 3 -13.57 -7.04 2.64
CA VAL A 3 -12.75 -6.90 3.83
C VAL A 3 -11.34 -6.43 3.50
N SER A 4 -10.69 -5.70 4.42
CA SER A 4 -9.30 -5.31 4.27
C SER A 4 -8.35 -6.53 4.25
N PRO A 5 -7.20 -6.42 3.56
CA PRO A 5 -6.33 -7.55 3.23
C PRO A 5 -5.88 -8.38 4.43
N GLU A 6 -5.47 -7.74 5.52
CA GLU A 6 -4.84 -8.35 6.70
C GLU A 6 -5.72 -9.34 7.49
N LYS A 7 -7.04 -9.37 7.19
CA LYS A 7 -8.01 -10.26 7.89
C LYS A 7 -8.78 -11.18 6.95
N VAL A 8 -8.45 -11.20 5.66
CA VAL A 8 -9.19 -11.99 4.66
C VAL A 8 -9.20 -13.48 5.01
N ASP A 9 -8.08 -14.04 5.43
CA ASP A 9 -7.96 -15.46 5.75
C ASP A 9 -8.76 -15.82 7.00
N LEU A 10 -8.69 -14.99 8.04
CA LEU A 10 -9.48 -15.16 9.25
C LEU A 10 -10.98 -15.16 8.94
N LEU A 11 -11.44 -14.16 8.16
CA LEU A 11 -12.86 -14.05 7.86
C LEU A 11 -13.33 -15.12 6.87
N THR A 12 -12.48 -15.56 5.93
CA THR A 12 -12.76 -16.69 5.06
C THR A 12 -12.93 -17.98 5.88
N ALA A 13 -12.05 -18.22 6.86
CA ALA A 13 -12.17 -19.37 7.77
C ALA A 13 -13.44 -19.31 8.64
N LEU A 14 -13.79 -18.11 9.14
CA LEU A 14 -15.02 -17.90 9.91
C LEU A 14 -16.27 -18.06 9.05
N ALA A 15 -16.27 -17.52 7.83
CA ALA A 15 -17.36 -17.68 6.87
C ALA A 15 -17.59 -19.16 6.49
N LYS A 16 -16.51 -19.91 6.22
CA LYS A 16 -16.61 -21.35 5.96
C LYS A 16 -17.27 -22.12 7.11
N ARG A 17 -16.90 -21.79 8.36
CA ARG A 17 -17.51 -22.40 9.55
C ARG A 17 -18.97 -22.01 9.73
N PHE A 18 -19.31 -20.72 9.47
CA PHE A 18 -20.68 -20.25 9.55
C PHE A 18 -21.55 -20.93 8.50
N ASN A 19 -21.13 -20.94 7.24
CA ASN A 19 -21.84 -21.55 6.12
C ASN A 19 -22.12 -23.05 6.33
N GLY A 20 -21.29 -23.76 7.06
CA GLY A 20 -21.47 -25.17 7.44
C GLY A 20 -22.21 -25.40 8.76
N SER A 21 -22.83 -24.36 9.35
CA SER A 21 -23.56 -24.46 10.62
C SER A 21 -25.05 -24.30 10.45
N ASP A 22 -25.84 -24.84 11.39
CA ASP A 22 -27.31 -24.69 11.45
C ASP A 22 -27.77 -23.23 11.60
N ARG A 23 -26.84 -22.30 11.86
CA ARG A 23 -27.11 -20.85 11.99
C ARG A 23 -27.16 -20.13 10.66
N ALA A 24 -26.69 -20.76 9.58
CA ALA A 24 -26.61 -20.15 8.26
C ALA A 24 -27.96 -20.21 7.52
N SER A 25 -29.03 -19.73 8.14
CA SER A 25 -30.35 -19.64 7.54
C SER A 25 -31.13 -18.44 8.05
N VAL A 26 -32.02 -17.88 7.20
CA VAL A 26 -33.04 -16.87 7.51
C VAL A 26 -34.34 -17.31 6.85
N ASP A 27 -35.44 -17.45 7.61
CA ASP A 27 -36.74 -17.86 7.08
C ASP A 27 -36.66 -19.10 6.15
N ASP A 28 -35.96 -20.15 6.64
CA ASP A 28 -35.70 -21.42 5.95
C ASP A 28 -34.86 -21.31 4.66
N GLU A 29 -34.35 -20.13 4.32
CA GLU A 29 -33.38 -19.95 3.24
C GLU A 29 -31.93 -19.98 3.75
N CYS A 30 -31.07 -20.68 3.00
CA CYS A 30 -29.65 -20.79 3.34
C CYS A 30 -28.91 -19.46 3.14
N ILE A 31 -28.05 -19.12 4.11
CA ILE A 31 -27.09 -18.02 4.02
C ILE A 31 -25.75 -18.56 3.51
N THR A 32 -25.20 -17.92 2.50
CA THR A 32 -23.80 -18.15 2.09
C THR A 32 -23.01 -16.86 2.20
N VAL A 33 -22.08 -16.79 3.15
CA VAL A 33 -21.12 -15.68 3.28
C VAL A 33 -19.94 -15.94 2.37
N ARG A 34 -19.66 -15.03 1.44
CA ARG A 34 -18.45 -14.99 0.61
C ARG A 34 -17.62 -13.79 1.01
N VAL A 35 -16.32 -13.98 1.17
CA VAL A 35 -15.36 -12.95 1.57
C VAL A 35 -14.51 -12.60 0.35
N ALA A 36 -14.36 -11.31 0.08
CA ALA A 36 -13.48 -10.80 -0.95
C ALA A 36 -12.55 -9.73 -0.34
N LYS A 37 -11.32 -9.71 -0.84
CA LYS A 37 -10.26 -8.79 -0.40
C LYS A 37 -10.39 -7.44 -1.12
N LYS A 38 -10.36 -6.34 -0.35
CA LYS A 38 -10.32 -4.98 -0.89
C LYS A 38 -9.66 -4.03 0.10
N ALA A 39 -8.70 -3.21 -0.36
CA ALA A 39 -8.08 -2.20 0.49
C ALA A 39 -9.15 -1.24 1.05
N SER A 40 -8.96 -0.79 2.30
CA SER A 40 -10.00 0.01 2.99
C SER A 40 -10.35 1.29 2.24
N GLY A 41 -9.35 2.04 1.77
CA GLY A 41 -9.58 3.26 1.01
C GLY A 41 -10.15 3.02 -0.39
N GLU A 42 -9.78 1.92 -1.06
CA GLU A 42 -10.40 1.51 -2.34
C GLU A 42 -11.90 1.23 -2.14
N GLY A 43 -12.24 0.45 -1.11
CA GLY A 43 -13.65 0.19 -0.76
C GLY A 43 -14.41 1.48 -0.40
N ALA A 44 -13.75 2.40 0.31
CA ALA A 44 -14.34 3.70 0.64
C ALA A 44 -14.62 4.54 -0.61
N SER A 45 -13.70 4.60 -1.56
CA SER A 45 -13.92 5.30 -2.83
C SER A 45 -15.10 4.70 -3.61
N LEU A 46 -15.14 3.37 -3.76
CA LEU A 46 -16.21 2.69 -4.47
C LEU A 46 -17.58 2.91 -3.82
N LEU A 47 -17.68 2.90 -2.48
CA LEU A 47 -18.93 3.17 -1.75
C LEU A 47 -19.35 4.63 -1.86
N THR A 48 -18.41 5.57 -1.91
CA THR A 48 -18.71 6.98 -2.15
C THR A 48 -19.43 7.17 -3.48
N ASP A 49 -19.04 6.40 -4.52
CA ASP A 49 -19.55 6.46 -5.89
C ASP A 49 -20.61 5.38 -6.20
N ASP A 50 -21.32 4.89 -5.18
CA ASP A 50 -22.39 3.89 -5.31
C ASP A 50 -21.93 2.56 -5.92
N TRP A 51 -20.63 2.20 -5.76
CA TRP A 51 -20.00 0.97 -6.27
C TRP A 51 -20.18 0.79 -7.77
N PRO A 52 -19.56 1.61 -8.58
CA PRO A 52 -19.69 1.56 -10.03
C PRO A 52 -19.13 0.26 -10.60
N ASP A 53 -19.64 -0.15 -11.73
CA ASP A 53 -19.20 -1.31 -12.50
C ASP A 53 -18.86 -2.57 -11.66
N PRO A 54 -19.86 -3.31 -11.17
CA PRO A 54 -19.62 -4.52 -10.38
C PRO A 54 -18.91 -5.65 -11.14
N LYS A 55 -18.80 -5.58 -12.47
CA LYS A 55 -18.05 -6.56 -13.26
C LYS A 55 -16.54 -6.38 -13.09
N THR A 56 -16.10 -5.14 -13.01
CA THR A 56 -14.67 -4.79 -12.82
C THR A 56 -14.30 -4.72 -11.34
N ASN A 57 -15.17 -4.12 -10.50
CA ASN A 57 -14.88 -3.83 -9.11
C ASN A 57 -15.30 -4.95 -8.14
N GLY A 58 -15.88 -6.03 -8.66
CA GLY A 58 -16.49 -7.08 -7.84
C GLY A 58 -17.91 -6.75 -7.40
N PRO A 59 -18.65 -7.72 -6.85
CA PRO A 59 -20.04 -7.57 -6.47
C PRO A 59 -20.21 -6.49 -5.40
N ARG A 60 -21.33 -5.75 -5.48
CA ARG A 60 -21.71 -4.77 -4.46
C ARG A 60 -21.79 -5.43 -3.08
N PRO A 61 -21.11 -4.90 -2.06
CA PRO A 61 -21.08 -5.54 -0.75
C PRO A 61 -22.40 -5.34 0.01
N VAL A 62 -22.86 -6.41 0.66
CA VAL A 62 -23.87 -6.33 1.73
C VAL A 62 -23.19 -5.89 3.03
N VAL A 63 -21.99 -6.44 3.29
CA VAL A 63 -21.17 -6.09 4.44
C VAL A 63 -19.83 -5.58 3.94
N TRP A 64 -19.41 -4.46 4.50
CA TRP A 64 -18.06 -3.92 4.33
C TRP A 64 -17.34 -3.86 5.69
N SER A 65 -16.13 -4.37 5.73
CA SER A 65 -15.31 -4.30 6.92
C SER A 65 -13.94 -3.72 6.58
N PRO A 66 -13.80 -2.40 6.58
CA PRO A 66 -12.49 -1.75 6.51
C PRO A 66 -11.68 -2.07 7.79
N ALA A 67 -10.39 -1.73 7.82
CA ALA A 67 -9.60 -1.93 9.02
C ALA A 67 -9.91 -0.90 10.12
N ALA A 68 -10.48 0.27 9.80
CA ALA A 68 -10.94 1.24 10.79
C ALA A 68 -12.29 1.87 10.43
N SER A 69 -13.09 2.20 11.45
CA SER A 69 -14.36 2.94 11.33
C SER A 69 -14.18 4.33 10.68
N ALA A 70 -13.00 4.93 10.80
CA ALA A 70 -12.64 6.17 10.13
C ALA A 70 -13.02 6.20 8.64
N TRP A 71 -12.88 5.08 7.94
CA TRP A 71 -13.23 4.99 6.54
C TRP A 71 -14.74 5.09 6.27
N GLY A 72 -15.56 4.56 7.18
CA GLY A 72 -17.01 4.74 7.13
C GLY A 72 -17.41 6.21 7.27
N GLU A 73 -16.75 6.91 8.17
CA GLU A 73 -16.96 8.36 8.35
C GLU A 73 -16.51 9.16 7.13
N VAL A 74 -15.37 8.81 6.51
CA VAL A 74 -14.91 9.42 5.25
C VAL A 74 -15.93 9.22 4.12
N VAL A 75 -16.46 8.00 3.95
CA VAL A 75 -17.51 7.71 2.95
C VAL A 75 -18.73 8.60 3.19
N ASN A 76 -19.24 8.61 4.41
CA ASN A 76 -20.44 9.37 4.76
C ASN A 76 -20.24 10.88 4.56
N GLN A 77 -19.09 11.42 4.96
CA GLN A 77 -18.76 12.84 4.77
C GLN A 77 -18.71 13.20 3.28
N ARG A 78 -17.92 12.46 2.48
CA ARG A 78 -17.81 12.73 1.03
C ARG A 78 -19.14 12.60 0.31
N ARG A 79 -19.98 11.65 0.71
CA ARG A 79 -21.34 11.51 0.17
C ARG A 79 -22.23 12.70 0.54
N THR A 80 -22.14 13.15 1.79
CA THR A 80 -22.88 14.33 2.27
C THR A 80 -22.46 15.58 1.50
N ASP A 81 -21.17 15.79 1.30
CA ASP A 81 -20.63 16.91 0.53
C ASP A 81 -21.08 16.88 -0.95
N ALA A 82 -21.32 15.68 -1.50
CA ALA A 82 -21.89 15.46 -2.82
C ALA A 82 -23.45 15.49 -2.86
N GLY A 83 -24.11 15.82 -1.76
CA GLY A 83 -25.59 15.83 -1.65
C GLY A 83 -26.23 14.43 -1.63
N LYS A 84 -25.44 13.37 -1.38
CA LYS A 84 -25.90 11.98 -1.29
C LYS A 84 -26.15 11.58 0.16
N LYS A 85 -27.03 10.60 0.38
CA LYS A 85 -27.28 10.04 1.72
C LYS A 85 -26.08 9.22 2.21
N PRO A 86 -25.75 9.26 3.52
CA PRO A 86 -24.85 8.31 4.17
C PRO A 86 -25.34 6.85 3.97
N ILE A 87 -24.39 5.93 3.78
CA ILE A 87 -24.70 4.49 3.57
C ILE A 87 -23.85 3.55 4.44
N THR A 88 -22.95 4.08 5.23
CA THR A 88 -22.08 3.33 6.14
C THR A 88 -22.43 3.66 7.59
N PRO A 89 -23.50 3.04 8.15
CA PRO A 89 -23.84 3.22 9.56
C PRO A 89 -22.69 2.75 10.45
N ALA A 90 -22.66 3.21 11.70
CA ALA A 90 -21.66 2.76 12.67
C ALA A 90 -21.69 1.24 12.79
N GLY A 91 -20.54 0.62 12.51
CA GLY A 91 -20.35 -0.82 12.64
C GLY A 91 -19.77 -1.19 14.00
N LYS A 92 -20.11 -2.37 14.50
CA LYS A 92 -19.53 -2.88 15.74
C LYS A 92 -18.12 -3.40 15.48
N ALA A 93 -17.17 -2.95 16.30
CA ALA A 93 -15.83 -3.51 16.32
C ALA A 93 -15.85 -4.99 16.73
N PHE A 94 -15.20 -5.85 15.96
CA PHE A 94 -15.12 -7.27 16.29
C PHE A 94 -13.68 -7.77 16.44
N MET A 95 -12.70 -6.94 16.12
CA MET A 95 -11.29 -7.13 16.43
C MET A 95 -10.61 -5.77 16.48
N LEU A 96 -9.51 -5.68 17.21
CA LEU A 96 -8.77 -4.45 17.43
C LEU A 96 -7.28 -4.69 17.18
N THR A 97 -6.60 -3.68 16.67
CA THR A 97 -5.14 -3.65 16.61
C THR A 97 -4.66 -2.20 16.66
N PRO A 98 -3.78 -1.81 17.60
CA PRO A 98 -3.28 -0.44 17.63
C PRO A 98 -2.31 -0.20 16.47
N LEU A 99 -2.27 1.04 15.99
CA LEU A 99 -1.17 1.51 15.17
C LEU A 99 0.11 1.55 16.02
N VAL A 100 1.22 1.14 15.44
CA VAL A 100 2.55 1.22 16.05
C VAL A 100 3.57 1.73 15.02
N ILE A 101 4.71 2.19 15.52
CA ILE A 101 5.88 2.42 14.70
C ILE A 101 6.78 1.20 14.91
N ALA A 102 6.76 0.27 13.95
CA ALA A 102 7.63 -0.89 13.98
C ALA A 102 9.05 -0.49 13.64
N MET A 103 10.01 -0.86 14.47
CA MET A 103 11.43 -0.60 14.25
C MET A 103 12.25 -1.89 14.33
N PRO A 104 13.30 -2.06 13.51
CA PRO A 104 14.31 -3.08 13.77
C PRO A 104 14.84 -2.93 15.20
N GLN A 105 14.88 -4.01 15.95
CA GLN A 105 15.21 -3.98 17.38
C GLN A 105 16.50 -3.21 17.72
N PRO A 106 17.64 -3.38 17.02
CA PRO A 106 18.86 -2.61 17.33
C PRO A 106 18.66 -1.10 17.18
N MET A 107 17.85 -0.66 16.22
CA MET A 107 17.55 0.75 15.99
C MET A 107 16.68 1.34 17.11
N ALA A 108 15.70 0.58 17.58
CA ALA A 108 14.88 0.97 18.72
C ALA A 108 15.72 1.05 20.00
N GLU A 109 16.63 0.11 20.21
CA GLU A 109 17.56 0.09 21.35
C GLU A 109 18.52 1.31 21.34
N ALA A 110 18.99 1.72 20.17
CA ALA A 110 19.79 2.94 20.03
C ALA A 110 19.03 4.22 20.41
N LEU A 111 17.69 4.19 20.35
CA LEU A 111 16.80 5.27 20.83
C LEU A 111 16.38 5.10 22.31
N GLY A 112 16.87 4.05 22.98
CA GLY A 112 16.61 3.80 24.41
C GLY A 112 15.49 2.81 24.72
N TYR A 113 14.92 2.14 23.69
CA TYR A 113 13.94 1.07 23.92
C TYR A 113 14.55 -0.07 24.76
N PRO A 114 13.81 -0.71 25.71
CA PRO A 114 12.40 -0.45 26.03
C PRO A 114 12.19 0.62 27.12
N ASN A 115 13.25 1.21 27.66
CA ASN A 115 13.20 2.02 28.88
C ASN A 115 12.82 3.49 28.60
N THR A 116 13.09 3.99 27.41
CA THR A 116 12.79 5.37 27.01
C THR A 116 11.57 5.41 26.12
N PRO A 117 10.50 6.15 26.46
CA PRO A 117 9.36 6.33 25.60
C PRO A 117 9.74 7.08 24.31
N ILE A 118 9.47 6.47 23.16
CA ILE A 118 9.75 7.03 21.84
C ILE A 118 8.45 7.52 21.22
N GLY A 119 8.50 8.64 20.46
CA GLY A 119 7.36 9.20 19.77
C GLY A 119 7.71 9.90 18.47
N TYR A 120 6.74 10.59 17.88
CA TYR A 120 6.91 11.28 16.58
C TYR A 120 7.93 12.41 16.65
N GLY A 121 8.06 13.10 17.81
CA GLY A 121 9.08 14.12 18.00
C GLY A 121 10.51 13.59 17.94
N ASP A 122 10.76 12.37 18.46
CA ASP A 122 12.07 11.73 18.40
C ASP A 122 12.39 11.28 16.97
N ILE A 123 11.40 10.76 16.26
CA ILE A 123 11.49 10.40 14.85
C ILE A 123 11.81 11.62 14.00
N LEU A 124 11.08 12.73 14.20
CA LEU A 124 11.33 13.98 13.46
C LEU A 124 12.76 14.49 13.69
N ARG A 125 13.23 14.49 14.94
CA ARG A 125 14.59 14.93 15.28
C ARG A 125 15.63 14.11 14.52
N LEU A 126 15.51 12.77 14.51
CA LEU A 126 16.44 11.90 13.80
C LEU A 126 16.31 12.00 12.28
N ALA A 127 15.09 12.13 11.77
CA ALA A 127 14.82 12.30 10.34
C ALA A 127 15.35 13.62 9.77
N SER A 128 15.44 14.66 10.63
CA SER A 128 15.96 15.98 10.25
C SER A 128 17.46 16.14 10.50
N ASP A 129 18.11 15.18 11.14
CA ASP A 129 19.56 15.23 11.42
C ASP A 129 20.34 14.79 10.16
N PRO A 130 21.23 15.67 9.62
CA PRO A 130 22.03 15.29 8.45
C PRO A 130 22.96 14.10 8.69
N ALA A 131 23.36 13.83 9.95
CA ALA A 131 24.17 12.67 10.31
C ALA A 131 23.32 11.39 10.39
N GLY A 132 21.97 11.52 10.43
CA GLY A 132 21.08 10.39 10.58
C GLY A 132 21.46 9.51 11.79
N TRP A 133 21.57 8.20 11.59
CA TRP A 133 21.96 7.26 12.63
C TRP A 133 23.40 7.45 13.12
N GLY A 134 24.24 8.16 12.35
CA GLY A 134 25.58 8.54 12.78
C GLY A 134 25.58 9.44 14.03
N ALA A 135 24.55 10.24 14.25
CA ALA A 135 24.36 11.04 15.47
C ALA A 135 24.23 10.17 16.74
N LEU A 136 23.84 8.90 16.57
CA LEU A 136 23.71 7.91 17.66
C LEU A 136 24.82 6.86 17.63
N GLY A 137 25.91 7.08 16.86
CA GLY A 137 27.06 6.17 16.78
C GLY A 137 26.94 5.04 15.76
N HIS A 138 25.92 5.09 14.89
CA HIS A 138 25.62 4.05 13.90
C HIS A 138 25.63 4.58 12.46
N PRO A 139 26.75 5.16 11.96
CA PRO A 139 26.81 5.70 10.60
C PRO A 139 26.55 4.64 9.52
N GLU A 140 26.76 3.36 9.82
CA GLU A 140 26.53 2.23 8.93
C GLU A 140 25.04 2.02 8.57
N TRP A 141 24.09 2.58 9.33
CA TRP A 141 22.65 2.52 9.04
C TRP A 141 22.19 3.67 8.13
N GLY A 142 23.03 4.69 7.92
CA GLY A 142 22.77 5.82 7.03
C GLY A 142 21.74 6.83 7.57
N PRO A 143 21.03 7.55 6.71
CA PRO A 143 20.00 8.50 7.13
C PRO A 143 18.76 7.76 7.68
N PHE A 144 17.95 8.45 8.49
CA PHE A 144 16.66 7.90 8.91
C PHE A 144 15.72 7.75 7.71
N ARG A 145 15.10 6.59 7.58
CA ARG A 145 14.16 6.26 6.51
C ARG A 145 12.85 5.73 7.08
N LEU A 146 11.75 6.44 6.81
CA LEU A 146 10.42 6.03 7.24
C LEU A 146 9.74 5.17 6.15
N GLY A 147 9.23 4.02 6.54
CA GLY A 147 8.27 3.24 5.76
C GLY A 147 6.84 3.69 6.08
N LYS A 148 6.07 3.99 5.07
CA LYS A 148 4.66 4.37 5.20
C LYS A 148 3.89 3.85 3.99
N THR A 149 2.64 3.51 4.17
CA THR A 149 1.75 3.15 3.06
C THR A 149 1.02 4.37 2.51
N ASN A 150 0.40 4.25 1.34
CA ASN A 150 -0.38 5.33 0.75
C ASN A 150 -1.68 5.55 1.52
N LEU A 151 -1.91 6.78 1.94
CA LEU A 151 -3.07 7.14 2.76
C LEU A 151 -4.41 6.96 2.03
N ASN A 152 -4.44 7.05 0.71
CA ASN A 152 -5.68 6.84 -0.05
C ASN A 152 -6.19 5.39 -0.03
N PHE A 153 -5.35 4.44 0.38
CA PHE A 153 -5.68 2.99 0.37
C PHE A 153 -5.58 2.35 1.75
N SER A 154 -4.62 2.79 2.57
CA SER A 154 -4.18 2.08 3.77
C SER A 154 -4.64 2.74 5.07
N THR A 155 -5.20 1.93 5.96
CA THR A 155 -5.60 2.35 7.31
C THR A 155 -4.39 2.70 8.18
N SER A 156 -3.27 1.95 8.09
CA SER A 156 -2.06 2.28 8.86
C SER A 156 -1.53 3.68 8.49
N ALA A 157 -1.57 4.04 7.21
CA ALA A 157 -1.20 5.39 6.78
C ALA A 157 -2.18 6.46 7.29
N LEU A 158 -3.49 6.20 7.24
CA LEU A 158 -4.50 7.12 7.76
C LEU A 158 -4.29 7.34 9.26
N ASN A 159 -4.18 6.29 10.04
CA ASN A 159 -3.95 6.37 11.48
C ASN A 159 -2.61 7.04 11.82
N ALA A 160 -1.53 6.74 11.07
CA ALA A 160 -0.23 7.38 11.25
C ALA A 160 -0.29 8.88 10.97
N THR A 161 -0.99 9.28 9.91
CA THR A 161 -1.15 10.69 9.58
C THR A 161 -1.96 11.42 10.65
N ILE A 162 -3.07 10.86 11.12
CA ILE A 162 -3.83 11.44 12.24
C ILE A 162 -2.93 11.60 13.48
N ALA A 163 -2.16 10.55 13.84
CA ALA A 163 -1.27 10.60 15.00
C ALA A 163 -0.14 11.64 14.83
N GLN A 164 0.40 11.81 13.62
CA GLN A 164 1.38 12.86 13.31
C GLN A 164 0.81 14.26 13.54
N TYR A 165 -0.43 14.51 13.11
CA TYR A 165 -1.08 15.81 13.32
C TYR A 165 -1.41 16.07 14.79
N TYR A 166 -1.81 15.04 15.55
CA TYR A 166 -1.96 15.15 17.00
C TYR A 166 -0.64 15.48 17.69
N ALA A 167 0.44 14.76 17.33
CA ALA A 167 1.77 15.03 17.88
C ALA A 167 2.25 16.44 17.55
N ALA A 168 2.03 16.92 16.33
CA ALA A 168 2.38 18.27 15.89
C ALA A 168 1.61 19.38 16.61
N SER A 169 0.33 19.14 16.89
CA SER A 169 -0.55 20.10 17.57
C SER A 169 -0.47 20.06 19.09
N GLY A 170 0.20 19.04 19.67
CA GLY A 170 0.23 18.80 21.12
C GLY A 170 -1.11 18.38 21.72
N LYS A 171 -2.06 17.91 20.88
CA LYS A 171 -3.39 17.46 21.29
C LYS A 171 -3.47 15.93 21.32
N ALA A 172 -4.49 15.39 22.00
CA ALA A 172 -4.87 13.97 21.96
C ALA A 172 -6.34 13.76 21.57
N SER A 173 -7.10 14.86 21.51
CA SER A 173 -8.51 14.90 21.14
C SER A 173 -8.87 16.24 20.50
N GLY A 174 -10.04 16.32 19.83
CA GLY A 174 -10.57 17.57 19.32
C GLY A 174 -9.70 18.24 18.26
N LEU A 175 -9.02 17.49 17.39
CA LEU A 175 -8.30 18.04 16.24
C LEU A 175 -9.29 18.74 15.29
N THR A 176 -8.93 19.92 14.79
CA THR A 176 -9.78 20.77 13.96
C THR A 176 -9.15 21.05 12.60
N LEU A 177 -9.94 21.55 11.63
CA LEU A 177 -9.42 21.99 10.33
C LEU A 177 -8.44 23.17 10.47
N GLU A 178 -8.63 24.02 11.49
CA GLU A 178 -7.70 25.13 11.78
C GLU A 178 -6.34 24.60 12.22
N ASP A 179 -6.31 23.56 13.08
CA ASP A 179 -5.05 22.92 13.49
C ASP A 179 -4.26 22.39 12.29
N LEU A 180 -4.94 21.79 11.29
CA LEU A 180 -4.28 21.29 10.09
C LEU A 180 -3.60 22.39 9.27
N ASN A 181 -4.07 23.62 9.39
CA ASN A 181 -3.58 24.78 8.65
C ASN A 181 -2.52 25.60 9.40
N LEU A 182 -2.22 25.25 10.65
CA LEU A 182 -1.16 25.92 11.40
C LEU A 182 0.20 25.68 10.74
N PRO A 183 1.01 26.73 10.46
CA PRO A 183 2.31 26.58 9.79
C PRO A 183 3.25 25.60 10.49
N SER A 184 3.27 25.58 11.82
CA SER A 184 4.10 24.64 12.59
C SER A 184 3.66 23.17 12.43
N VAL A 185 2.35 22.93 12.38
CA VAL A 185 1.76 21.60 12.20
C VAL A 185 2.01 21.11 10.78
N ASP A 186 1.80 21.97 9.79
CA ASP A 186 2.08 21.66 8.38
C ASP A 186 3.57 21.36 8.14
N GLN A 187 4.47 22.19 8.72
CA GLN A 187 5.91 21.97 8.65
C GLN A 187 6.32 20.63 9.28
N PHE A 188 5.77 20.29 10.45
CA PHE A 188 6.02 19.00 11.11
C PHE A 188 5.61 17.85 10.21
N ALA A 189 4.39 17.89 9.66
CA ALA A 189 3.87 16.85 8.76
C ALA A 189 4.76 16.69 7.51
N ARG A 190 5.12 17.78 6.84
CA ARG A 190 6.03 17.77 5.68
C ARG A 190 7.40 17.19 6.02
N SER A 191 7.96 17.53 7.18
CA SER A 191 9.27 17.05 7.60
C SER A 191 9.26 15.54 7.87
N ILE A 192 8.19 14.99 8.44
CA ILE A 192 8.03 13.54 8.56
C ILE A 192 7.87 12.88 7.18
N GLU A 193 7.01 13.44 6.32
CA GLU A 193 6.79 12.88 4.97
C GLU A 193 8.07 12.90 4.11
N SER A 194 8.95 13.90 4.28
CA SER A 194 10.22 13.97 3.54
C SER A 194 11.16 12.80 3.84
N SER A 195 11.05 12.18 5.03
CA SER A 195 11.84 11.01 5.42
C SER A 195 11.30 9.68 4.85
N VAL A 196 10.13 9.70 4.20
CA VAL A 196 9.53 8.50 3.59
C VAL A 196 10.42 8.01 2.45
N VAL A 197 10.75 6.71 2.50
CA VAL A 197 11.60 6.07 1.49
C VAL A 197 10.83 5.80 0.20
N HIS A 198 9.62 5.33 0.32
CA HIS A 198 8.55 5.23 -0.67
C HIS A 198 7.25 4.89 0.04
N TYR A 199 6.13 5.13 -0.60
CA TYR A 199 4.86 4.62 -0.11
C TYR A 199 4.65 3.17 -0.58
N GLY A 200 3.95 2.37 0.21
CA GLY A 200 3.48 1.05 -0.20
C GLY A 200 1.99 1.12 -0.49
N ASP A 201 1.50 0.33 -1.42
CA ASP A 201 0.07 0.17 -1.65
C ASP A 201 -0.63 -0.44 -0.43
N THR A 202 0.00 -1.43 0.20
CA THR A 202 -0.44 -2.04 1.45
C THR A 202 0.71 -2.25 2.43
N THR A 203 0.37 -2.38 3.72
CA THR A 203 1.33 -2.77 4.78
C THR A 203 2.00 -4.11 4.45
N LEU A 204 1.23 -5.04 3.90
CA LEU A 204 1.68 -6.40 3.59
C LEU A 204 2.80 -6.39 2.53
N THR A 205 2.61 -5.65 1.44
CA THR A 205 3.61 -5.50 0.37
C THR A 205 4.88 -4.85 0.88
N PHE A 206 4.74 -3.79 1.70
CA PHE A 206 5.89 -3.09 2.27
C PHE A 206 6.72 -4.01 3.20
N LEU A 207 6.05 -4.73 4.11
CA LEU A 207 6.72 -5.63 5.06
C LEU A 207 7.37 -6.82 4.35
N ASN A 208 6.78 -7.32 3.26
CA ASN A 208 7.41 -8.34 2.41
C ASN A 208 8.73 -7.84 1.82
N SER A 209 8.78 -6.59 1.34
CA SER A 209 10.02 -5.99 0.81
C SER A 209 11.06 -5.83 1.91
N LEU A 210 10.67 -5.38 3.11
CA LEU A 210 11.56 -5.31 4.28
C LEU A 210 12.08 -6.69 4.67
N TYR A 211 11.22 -7.71 4.71
CA TYR A 211 11.61 -9.06 5.06
C TYR A 211 12.64 -9.63 4.09
N ARG A 212 12.44 -9.42 2.77
CA ARG A 212 13.43 -9.83 1.76
C ARG A 212 14.77 -9.10 1.93
N ALA A 213 14.75 -7.80 2.22
CA ALA A 213 15.96 -7.04 2.54
C ALA A 213 16.64 -7.58 3.81
N ASP A 214 15.88 -7.90 4.86
CA ASP A 214 16.39 -8.52 6.09
C ASP A 214 17.05 -9.88 5.82
N GLN A 215 16.42 -10.76 5.04
CA GLN A 215 16.98 -12.07 4.71
C GLN A 215 18.32 -11.94 3.95
N ARG A 216 18.55 -10.85 3.19
CA ARG A 216 19.83 -10.54 2.52
C ARG A 216 20.83 -9.81 3.44
N GLY A 217 20.43 -9.40 4.64
CA GLY A 217 21.28 -8.66 5.59
C GLY A 217 21.29 -7.15 5.34
N THR A 218 20.39 -6.60 4.53
CA THR A 218 20.29 -5.18 4.17
C THR A 218 19.07 -4.48 4.79
N GLY A 219 18.35 -5.14 5.71
CA GLY A 219 17.15 -4.61 6.34
C GLY A 219 17.36 -3.26 7.04
N LEU A 220 18.46 -3.10 7.77
CA LEU A 220 18.80 -1.88 8.52
C LEU A 220 19.12 -0.67 7.62
N THR A 221 19.53 -0.89 6.38
CA THR A 221 19.76 0.18 5.40
C THR A 221 18.55 0.42 4.50
N TYR A 222 17.56 -0.48 4.50
CA TYR A 222 16.33 -0.33 3.73
C TYR A 222 15.36 0.63 4.40
N VAL A 223 15.06 0.43 5.69
CA VAL A 223 14.12 1.24 6.44
C VAL A 223 14.51 1.29 7.92
N SER A 224 14.30 2.43 8.55
CA SER A 224 14.56 2.64 9.98
C SER A 224 13.32 2.37 10.85
N ALA A 225 12.16 2.68 10.33
CA ALA A 225 10.88 2.51 11.01
C ALA A 225 9.75 2.38 10.00
N VAL A 226 8.68 1.67 10.36
CA VAL A 226 7.48 1.51 9.50
C VAL A 226 6.23 1.75 10.34
N ALA A 227 5.33 2.60 9.84
CA ALA A 227 4.01 2.79 10.45
C ALA A 227 3.08 1.64 10.05
N VAL A 228 2.76 0.75 11.00
CA VAL A 228 1.99 -0.48 10.78
C VAL A 228 1.07 -0.77 11.97
N GLU A 229 0.18 -1.74 11.83
CA GLU A 229 -0.58 -2.30 12.94
C GLU A 229 0.28 -3.27 13.78
N GLU A 230 0.00 -3.35 15.10
CA GLU A 230 0.63 -4.30 16.03
C GLU A 230 0.61 -5.74 15.49
N LYS A 231 -0.52 -6.16 14.89
CA LYS A 231 -0.64 -7.47 14.24
C LYS A 231 0.46 -7.72 13.22
N SER A 232 0.81 -6.73 12.44
CA SER A 232 1.81 -6.85 11.37
C SER A 232 3.23 -7.07 11.93
N VAL A 233 3.53 -6.53 13.10
CA VAL A 233 4.79 -6.83 13.82
C VAL A 233 4.84 -8.30 14.24
N ILE A 234 3.73 -8.83 14.76
CA ILE A 234 3.61 -10.24 15.13
C ILE A 234 3.83 -11.15 13.93
N ASP A 235 3.18 -10.86 12.81
CA ASP A 235 3.28 -11.66 11.59
C ASP A 235 4.71 -11.64 11.02
N PHE A 236 5.33 -10.47 10.94
CA PHE A 236 6.71 -10.32 10.51
C PHE A 236 7.66 -11.16 11.37
N ASN A 237 7.56 -11.06 12.69
CA ASN A 237 8.43 -11.77 13.62
C ASN A 237 8.17 -13.29 13.65
N ARG A 238 6.99 -13.72 13.19
CA ARG A 238 6.66 -15.14 12.99
C ARG A 238 7.18 -15.67 11.65
N GLY A 239 7.75 -14.80 10.80
CA GLY A 239 8.23 -15.17 9.47
C GLY A 239 7.14 -15.24 8.41
N ASN A 240 6.06 -14.51 8.61
CA ASN A 240 4.93 -14.37 7.70
C ASN A 240 4.61 -12.88 7.50
N PRO A 241 5.47 -12.12 6.81
CA PRO A 241 5.42 -10.66 6.78
C PRO A 241 4.18 -10.07 6.12
N ASP A 242 3.51 -10.81 5.24
CA ASP A 242 2.26 -10.38 4.60
C ASP A 242 1.00 -10.98 5.25
N GLY A 243 1.18 -11.80 6.29
CA GLY A 243 0.08 -12.42 7.02
C GLY A 243 -0.62 -13.55 6.26
N ILE A 244 -0.10 -13.94 5.10
CA ILE A 244 -0.64 -14.98 4.21
C ILE A 244 0.41 -16.09 4.07
N LEU A 245 0.01 -17.34 4.20
CA LEU A 245 0.86 -18.49 3.93
C LEU A 245 0.37 -19.17 2.65
N ASP A 246 1.17 -19.08 1.62
CA ASP A 246 0.92 -19.80 0.36
C ASP A 246 1.08 -21.33 0.55
N PRO A 247 0.40 -22.14 -0.27
CA PRO A 247 0.54 -23.61 -0.19
C PRO A 247 2.00 -24.05 -0.32
N GLY A 248 2.52 -24.67 0.74
CA GLY A 248 3.92 -25.15 0.81
C GLY A 248 4.91 -24.13 1.38
N GLU A 249 4.51 -22.90 1.62
CA GLU A 249 5.33 -21.90 2.29
C GLU A 249 5.55 -22.27 3.76
N LYS A 250 6.79 -22.09 4.23
CA LYS A 250 7.15 -22.31 5.63
C LYS A 250 7.63 -21.01 6.24
N PRO A 251 7.00 -20.58 7.34
CA PRO A 251 7.45 -19.39 8.06
C PRO A 251 8.92 -19.52 8.47
N LYS A 252 9.70 -18.48 8.21
CA LYS A 252 11.09 -18.36 8.66
C LYS A 252 11.24 -17.04 9.40
N PRO A 253 11.62 -17.05 10.69
CA PRO A 253 11.80 -15.82 11.45
C PRO A 253 12.77 -14.85 10.74
N PRO A 254 12.60 -13.52 10.91
CA PRO A 254 13.53 -12.54 10.39
C PRO A 254 14.92 -12.69 11.06
N ARG A 255 15.97 -12.17 10.42
CA ARG A 255 17.31 -12.07 11.01
C ARG A 255 17.34 -11.02 12.11
N VAL A 256 16.65 -9.90 11.89
CA VAL A 256 16.48 -8.82 12.85
C VAL A 256 14.99 -8.66 13.12
N PRO A 257 14.51 -8.96 14.34
CA PRO A 257 13.11 -8.80 14.67
C PRO A 257 12.71 -7.32 14.71
N LEU A 258 11.43 -7.05 14.46
CA LEU A 258 10.81 -5.76 14.69
C LEU A 258 10.30 -5.67 16.12
N VAL A 259 10.35 -4.48 16.71
CA VAL A 259 9.66 -4.14 17.95
C VAL A 259 8.62 -3.06 17.70
N ALA A 260 7.50 -3.17 18.39
CA ALA A 260 6.41 -2.19 18.31
C ALA A 260 6.70 -1.01 19.24
N ILE A 261 6.93 0.16 18.68
CA ILE A 261 6.96 1.41 19.42
C ILE A 261 5.52 1.95 19.46
N TYR A 262 4.96 2.07 20.65
CA TYR A 262 3.70 2.74 20.90
C TYR A 262 4.01 4.20 21.19
N PRO A 263 3.72 5.14 20.26
CA PRO A 263 4.15 6.53 20.40
C PRO A 263 3.72 7.15 21.73
N LYS A 264 4.64 7.87 22.40
CA LYS A 264 4.36 8.49 23.70
C LYS A 264 3.26 9.55 23.64
N GLU A 265 3.05 10.15 22.48
CA GLU A 265 1.96 11.11 22.22
C GLU A 265 0.59 10.42 22.15
N GLY A 266 0.57 9.09 21.96
CA GLY A 266 -0.61 8.28 21.81
C GLY A 266 -0.78 7.67 20.43
N THR A 267 -1.74 6.74 20.32
CA THR A 267 -2.04 6.06 19.06
C THR A 267 -3.54 5.78 18.89
N LEU A 268 -3.91 5.49 17.65
CA LEU A 268 -5.27 5.06 17.28
C LEU A 268 -5.33 3.53 17.17
N PHE A 269 -6.56 3.02 17.26
CA PHE A 269 -6.84 1.62 16.98
C PHE A 269 -7.48 1.47 15.60
N SER A 270 -7.00 0.50 14.84
CA SER A 270 -7.76 -0.11 13.76
C SER A 270 -8.80 -1.00 14.40
N ASP A 271 -10.05 -0.52 14.46
CA ASP A 271 -11.15 -1.14 15.22
C ASP A 271 -11.95 -2.16 14.41
N ASN A 272 -11.61 -2.34 13.14
CA ASN A 272 -12.16 -3.36 12.25
C ASN A 272 -13.68 -3.52 12.38
N PRO A 273 -14.48 -2.52 11.97
CA PRO A 273 -15.92 -2.55 12.14
C PRO A 273 -16.60 -3.56 11.21
N PHE A 274 -17.72 -4.10 11.66
CA PHE A 274 -18.65 -4.85 10.82
C PHE A 274 -19.76 -3.90 10.36
N ILE A 275 -19.67 -3.37 9.14
CA ILE A 275 -20.62 -2.40 8.60
C ILE A 275 -21.58 -3.11 7.65
N THR A 276 -22.85 -3.23 8.04
CA THR A 276 -23.90 -3.60 7.10
C THR A 276 -24.29 -2.37 6.29
N VAL A 277 -24.00 -2.38 4.98
CA VAL A 277 -24.20 -1.22 4.12
C VAL A 277 -25.69 -0.88 3.98
N ASP A 278 -26.05 0.39 4.21
CA ASP A 278 -27.43 0.88 4.07
C ASP A 278 -27.66 1.51 2.70
N ALA A 279 -27.62 0.68 1.67
CA ALA A 279 -27.75 1.10 0.28
C ALA A 279 -28.91 0.38 -0.43
N PRO A 280 -29.43 0.95 -1.53
CA PRO A 280 -30.60 0.40 -2.24
C PRO A 280 -30.42 -1.04 -2.76
N TRP A 281 -29.18 -1.48 -2.92
CA TRP A 281 -28.89 -2.85 -3.37
C TRP A 281 -28.84 -3.88 -2.23
N VAL A 282 -29.04 -3.46 -0.97
CA VAL A 282 -29.01 -4.36 0.20
C VAL A 282 -30.44 -4.56 0.70
N THR A 283 -30.95 -5.77 0.57
CA THR A 283 -32.30 -6.14 0.96
C THR A 283 -32.44 -6.35 2.48
N ALA A 284 -33.68 -6.29 2.99
CA ALA A 284 -33.95 -6.56 4.40
C ALA A 284 -33.48 -7.96 4.83
N LYS A 285 -33.62 -8.96 3.97
CA LYS A 285 -33.21 -10.34 4.23
C LYS A 285 -31.69 -10.46 4.30
N GLU A 286 -30.95 -9.77 3.43
CA GLU A 286 -29.48 -9.70 3.50
C GLU A 286 -28.99 -8.99 4.75
N LYS A 287 -29.68 -7.93 5.22
CA LYS A 287 -29.37 -7.29 6.51
C LYS A 287 -29.56 -8.27 7.69
N GLN A 288 -30.60 -9.10 7.67
CA GLN A 288 -30.80 -10.14 8.69
C GLN A 288 -29.69 -11.21 8.63
N ALA A 289 -29.30 -11.64 7.41
CA ALA A 289 -28.20 -12.58 7.22
C ALA A 289 -26.86 -12.01 7.73
N ALA A 290 -26.58 -10.75 7.45
CA ALA A 290 -25.42 -10.04 7.95
C ALA A 290 -25.38 -9.99 9.48
N ALA A 291 -26.51 -9.67 10.13
CA ALA A 291 -26.61 -9.67 11.59
C ALA A 291 -26.35 -11.05 12.22
N LYS A 292 -26.80 -12.14 11.59
CA LYS A 292 -26.51 -13.50 12.07
C LYS A 292 -25.02 -13.84 11.97
N PHE A 293 -24.37 -13.45 10.88
CA PHE A 293 -22.92 -13.65 10.74
C PHE A 293 -22.12 -12.78 11.73
N GLU A 294 -22.50 -11.52 11.94
CA GLU A 294 -21.90 -10.64 12.95
C GLU A 294 -21.98 -11.27 14.36
N GLN A 295 -23.17 -11.76 14.75
CA GLN A 295 -23.35 -12.46 16.02
C GLN A 295 -22.46 -13.71 16.12
N PHE A 296 -22.31 -14.46 15.03
CA PHE A 296 -21.42 -15.62 14.98
C PHE A 296 -19.95 -15.22 15.19
N VAL A 297 -19.47 -14.18 14.51
CA VAL A 297 -18.09 -13.69 14.65
C VAL A 297 -17.82 -13.21 16.08
N GLN A 298 -18.79 -12.61 16.74
CA GLN A 298 -18.70 -12.12 18.14
C GLN A 298 -18.71 -13.22 19.20
N GLN A 299 -19.00 -14.48 18.85
CA GLN A 299 -19.00 -15.57 19.80
C GLN A 299 -17.61 -15.79 20.40
N ARG A 300 -17.54 -16.14 21.68
CA ARG A 300 -16.31 -16.32 22.45
C ARG A 300 -15.29 -17.23 21.76
N ASP A 301 -15.73 -18.35 21.17
CA ASP A 301 -14.82 -19.28 20.51
C ASP A 301 -14.27 -18.74 19.19
N ASN A 302 -15.06 -17.94 18.46
CA ASN A 302 -14.60 -17.25 17.26
C ASN A 302 -13.68 -16.09 17.60
N GLN A 303 -13.94 -15.39 18.71
CA GLN A 303 -13.05 -14.33 19.22
C GLN A 303 -11.71 -14.88 19.73
N ARG A 304 -11.66 -16.10 20.26
CA ARG A 304 -10.38 -16.79 20.52
C ARG A 304 -9.61 -17.10 19.24
N ARG A 305 -10.29 -17.27 18.10
CA ARG A 305 -9.62 -17.39 16.79
C ARG A 305 -9.08 -16.06 16.34
N VAL A 306 -9.84 -14.97 16.51
CA VAL A 306 -9.38 -13.59 16.29
C VAL A 306 -8.05 -13.35 17.01
N LEU A 307 -7.96 -13.70 18.29
CA LEU A 307 -6.72 -13.58 19.07
C LEU A 307 -5.57 -14.41 18.47
N ARG A 308 -5.81 -15.65 18.08
CA ARG A 308 -4.77 -16.50 17.48
C ARG A 308 -4.21 -15.96 16.17
N PHE A 309 -4.99 -15.18 15.43
CA PHE A 309 -4.55 -14.47 14.24
C PHE A 309 -3.77 -13.17 14.55
N GLY A 310 -3.54 -12.84 15.82
CA GLY A 310 -2.75 -11.67 16.22
C GLY A 310 -3.56 -10.39 16.42
N PHE A 311 -4.88 -10.45 16.32
CA PHE A 311 -5.75 -9.33 16.68
C PHE A 311 -6.19 -9.38 18.14
N ARG A 312 -6.37 -8.23 18.75
CA ARG A 312 -7.02 -8.11 20.07
C ARG A 312 -8.52 -8.39 19.89
N PRO A 313 -9.14 -9.24 20.74
CA PRO A 313 -10.55 -9.56 20.61
C PRO A 313 -11.45 -8.32 20.76
N GLY A 314 -12.49 -8.22 19.94
CA GLY A 314 -13.56 -7.21 20.10
C GLY A 314 -14.55 -7.59 21.20
N ASN A 315 -14.61 -8.87 21.60
CA ASN A 315 -15.42 -9.35 22.71
C ASN A 315 -14.63 -9.29 24.02
N PRO A 316 -15.00 -8.44 24.98
CA PRO A 316 -14.27 -8.26 26.24
C PRO A 316 -14.23 -9.51 27.15
N GLN A 317 -15.04 -10.53 26.87
CA GLN A 317 -15.00 -11.80 27.59
C GLN A 317 -13.81 -12.69 27.19
N VAL A 318 -13.05 -12.30 26.17
CA VAL A 318 -11.82 -12.98 25.75
C VAL A 318 -10.64 -12.10 26.11
N ALA A 319 -9.87 -12.53 27.10
CA ALA A 319 -8.68 -11.81 27.52
C ALA A 319 -7.61 -11.78 26.42
N ILE A 320 -6.80 -10.71 26.38
CA ILE A 320 -5.61 -10.61 25.55
C ILE A 320 -4.58 -11.64 26.03
N GLY A 321 -3.88 -12.26 25.12
CA GLY A 321 -2.85 -13.27 25.37
C GLY A 321 -2.12 -13.63 24.09
N ALA A 322 -1.43 -14.77 24.09
CA ALA A 322 -0.68 -15.19 22.89
C ALA A 322 -1.51 -15.15 21.60
N PRO A 323 -0.94 -14.62 20.50
CA PRO A 323 0.45 -14.23 20.28
C PRO A 323 0.80 -12.76 20.62
N ILE A 324 -0.08 -12.01 21.28
CA ILE A 324 0.18 -10.62 21.67
C ILE A 324 1.06 -10.66 22.93
N GLU A 325 2.36 -10.73 22.75
CA GLU A 325 3.35 -10.93 23.82
C GLU A 325 4.77 -10.47 23.39
N ALA A 326 5.61 -10.16 24.36
CA ALA A 326 6.94 -9.57 24.14
C ALA A 326 7.85 -10.37 23.21
N LYS A 327 7.75 -11.70 23.18
CA LYS A 327 8.56 -12.54 22.28
C LYS A 327 8.30 -12.28 20.80
N TYR A 328 7.16 -11.66 20.45
CA TYR A 328 6.83 -11.23 19.10
C TYR A 328 6.96 -9.72 18.91
N GLY A 329 7.70 -9.04 19.80
CA GLY A 329 8.01 -7.63 19.70
C GLY A 329 6.87 -6.68 20.07
N VAL A 330 5.83 -7.16 20.76
CA VAL A 330 4.64 -6.37 21.13
C VAL A 330 4.35 -6.47 22.63
N ASP A 331 3.67 -5.47 23.20
CA ASP A 331 3.30 -5.42 24.61
C ASP A 331 1.77 -5.44 24.77
N PRO A 332 1.20 -6.48 25.40
CA PRO A 332 -0.24 -6.59 25.63
C PRO A 332 -0.81 -5.47 26.51
N ASN A 333 0.02 -4.78 27.32
CA ASN A 333 -0.39 -3.69 28.20
C ASN A 333 -0.38 -2.31 27.52
N GLN A 334 0.13 -2.21 26.33
CA GLN A 334 0.16 -0.98 25.51
C GLN A 334 -1.03 -0.93 24.53
N PRO A 335 -1.42 0.23 23.98
CA PRO A 335 -0.91 1.57 24.34
C PRO A 335 -1.53 2.09 25.65
N GLN A 336 -0.78 2.92 26.38
CA GLN A 336 -1.27 3.65 27.55
C GLN A 336 -2.03 4.92 27.13
N ALA A 337 -1.54 5.62 26.10
CA ALA A 337 -2.17 6.81 25.54
C ALA A 337 -2.96 6.45 24.27
N ARG A 338 -4.22 6.89 24.22
CA ARG A 338 -5.09 6.73 23.05
C ARG A 338 -5.47 8.08 22.49
N LEU A 339 -5.43 8.18 21.18
CA LEU A 339 -5.91 9.35 20.45
C LEU A 339 -7.37 9.17 20.09
N GLU A 340 -8.11 10.27 20.08
CA GLU A 340 -9.49 10.28 19.62
C GLU A 340 -9.55 10.35 18.08
N LEU A 341 -10.54 9.68 17.49
CA LEU A 341 -10.80 9.80 16.06
C LEU A 341 -11.30 11.23 15.76
N PRO A 342 -10.66 11.98 14.84
CA PRO A 342 -11.14 13.32 14.47
C PRO A 342 -12.54 13.29 13.84
N ALA A 343 -13.25 14.41 13.90
CA ALA A 343 -14.54 14.59 13.25
C ALA A 343 -14.45 14.33 11.73
N PRO A 344 -15.53 13.83 11.07
CA PRO A 344 -15.51 13.44 9.67
C PRO A 344 -14.99 14.51 8.69
N PRO A 345 -15.32 15.82 8.82
CA PRO A 345 -14.74 16.86 7.97
C PRO A 345 -13.21 16.97 8.13
N VAL A 346 -12.69 16.76 9.35
CA VAL A 346 -11.25 16.81 9.64
C VAL A 346 -10.54 15.59 9.01
N LEU A 347 -11.16 14.40 9.04
CA LEU A 347 -10.62 13.21 8.37
C LEU A 347 -10.47 13.43 6.86
N VAL A 348 -11.49 13.99 6.21
CA VAL A 348 -11.41 14.33 4.77
C VAL A 348 -10.33 15.38 4.54
N GLY A 349 -10.30 16.45 5.33
CA GLY A 349 -9.27 17.49 5.25
C GLY A 349 -7.84 16.96 5.44
N LEU A 350 -7.64 15.96 6.33
CA LEU A 350 -6.35 15.29 6.51
C LEU A 350 -5.91 14.52 5.27
N ILE A 351 -6.83 13.80 4.62
CA ILE A 351 -6.54 13.07 3.38
C ILE A 351 -6.13 14.04 2.27
N ASP A 352 -6.87 15.13 2.11
CA ASP A 352 -6.60 16.14 1.08
C ASP A 352 -5.27 16.86 1.36
N ARG A 353 -5.00 17.19 2.63
CA ARG A 353 -3.75 17.83 3.05
C ARG A 353 -2.54 16.91 2.85
N TRP A 354 -2.68 15.63 3.16
CA TRP A 354 -1.62 14.66 2.90
C TRP A 354 -1.30 14.59 1.40
N GLY A 355 -2.30 14.62 0.52
CA GLY A 355 -2.08 14.68 -0.93
C GLY A 355 -1.17 15.83 -1.37
N GLN A 356 -1.22 16.96 -0.64
CA GLN A 356 -0.34 18.12 -0.87
C GLN A 356 1.05 17.94 -0.21
N ASN A 357 1.09 17.33 0.98
CA ASN A 357 2.28 17.26 1.84
C ASN A 357 3.13 16.00 1.60
N ARG A 358 2.60 14.96 0.94
CA ARG A 358 3.35 13.74 0.65
C ARG A 358 4.66 14.05 -0.09
N LYS A 359 5.66 13.22 0.12
CA LYS A 359 6.92 13.34 -0.61
C LYS A 359 6.66 13.36 -2.12
N ALA A 360 7.26 14.29 -2.82
CA ALA A 360 7.12 14.35 -4.28
C ALA A 360 7.79 13.15 -4.95
N ALA A 361 7.30 12.79 -6.12
CA ALA A 361 7.84 11.70 -6.92
C ALA A 361 8.64 12.20 -8.13
N ARG A 362 9.55 11.36 -8.61
CA ARG A 362 10.28 11.46 -9.86
C ARG A 362 10.14 10.12 -10.58
N VAL A 363 9.23 10.03 -11.52
CA VAL A 363 8.79 8.78 -12.14
C VAL A 363 9.10 8.78 -13.63
N LEU A 364 9.75 7.71 -14.09
CA LEU A 364 9.88 7.41 -15.51
C LEU A 364 8.90 6.30 -15.87
N MET A 365 7.84 6.65 -16.59
CA MET A 365 6.95 5.67 -17.20
C MET A 365 7.60 5.08 -18.44
N VAL A 366 7.70 3.76 -18.49
CA VAL A 366 8.33 2.99 -19.58
C VAL A 366 7.29 2.01 -20.11
N ILE A 367 6.74 2.30 -21.28
CA ILE A 367 5.61 1.57 -21.86
C ILE A 367 6.09 0.74 -23.03
N ASP A 368 5.77 -0.56 -22.97
CA ASP A 368 5.94 -1.51 -24.05
C ASP A 368 5.05 -1.13 -25.25
N VAL A 369 5.67 -1.01 -26.41
CA VAL A 369 4.98 -0.81 -27.69
C VAL A 369 5.35 -1.94 -28.69
N SER A 370 5.69 -3.14 -28.18
CA SER A 370 5.94 -4.32 -29.00
C SER A 370 4.70 -4.74 -29.82
N GLY A 371 4.91 -5.60 -30.79
CA GLY A 371 3.85 -6.04 -31.70
C GLY A 371 2.67 -6.71 -30.98
N SER A 372 2.96 -7.48 -29.92
CA SER A 372 1.95 -8.13 -29.07
C SER A 372 0.99 -7.15 -28.38
N MET A 373 1.44 -5.91 -28.10
CA MET A 373 0.58 -4.85 -27.55
C MET A 373 -0.52 -4.41 -28.55
N GLY A 374 -0.36 -4.70 -29.83
CA GLY A 374 -1.38 -4.47 -30.87
C GLY A 374 -2.47 -5.54 -30.94
N GLU A 375 -2.34 -6.63 -30.19
CA GLU A 375 -3.33 -7.70 -30.17
C GLU A 375 -4.61 -7.31 -29.40
N PRO A 376 -5.78 -7.88 -29.77
CA PRO A 376 -7.03 -7.64 -29.04
C PRO A 376 -6.94 -8.11 -27.57
N ALA A 377 -7.36 -7.27 -26.66
CA ALA A 377 -7.27 -7.51 -25.21
C ALA A 377 -8.31 -8.50 -24.63
N GLY A 378 -9.15 -9.12 -25.45
CA GLY A 378 -10.21 -9.99 -24.93
C GLY A 378 -11.06 -10.69 -25.98
N GLY A 379 -10.42 -11.31 -26.98
CA GLY A 379 -11.04 -12.03 -28.07
C GLY A 379 -10.87 -11.34 -29.43
N ASP A 380 -11.36 -11.93 -30.52
CA ASP A 380 -11.08 -11.54 -31.91
C ASP A 380 -11.53 -10.11 -32.31
N LYS A 381 -12.30 -9.46 -31.47
CA LYS A 381 -12.81 -8.09 -31.73
C LYS A 381 -12.86 -7.28 -30.44
N GLY A 382 -12.23 -6.12 -30.42
CA GLY A 382 -12.22 -5.23 -29.26
C GLY A 382 -11.04 -4.26 -29.27
N PRO A 383 -10.87 -3.45 -28.22
CA PRO A 383 -9.70 -2.60 -28.08
C PRO A 383 -8.44 -3.48 -27.98
N THR A 384 -7.34 -2.98 -28.50
CA THR A 384 -6.04 -3.64 -28.35
C THR A 384 -5.55 -3.54 -26.90
N LYS A 385 -4.56 -4.37 -26.55
CA LYS A 385 -3.88 -4.25 -25.25
C LYS A 385 -3.33 -2.83 -25.07
N LEU A 386 -2.71 -2.24 -26.10
CA LEU A 386 -2.18 -0.87 -26.06
C LEU A 386 -3.28 0.18 -25.87
N ASP A 387 -4.46 0.01 -26.48
CA ASP A 387 -5.59 0.96 -26.28
C ASP A 387 -6.05 1.02 -24.82
N LEU A 388 -6.10 -0.13 -24.14
CA LEU A 388 -6.44 -0.16 -22.71
C LEU A 388 -5.34 0.45 -21.85
N VAL A 389 -4.07 0.20 -22.19
CA VAL A 389 -2.91 0.80 -21.49
C VAL A 389 -2.89 2.32 -21.68
N LYS A 390 -3.13 2.83 -22.89
CA LYS A 390 -3.21 4.28 -23.13
C LYS A 390 -4.24 4.94 -22.23
N LYS A 391 -5.46 4.36 -22.18
CA LYS A 391 -6.51 4.87 -21.31
C LYS A 391 -6.09 4.85 -19.84
N ALA A 392 -5.57 3.73 -19.36
CA ALA A 392 -5.15 3.58 -17.97
C ALA A 392 -4.00 4.53 -17.59
N ALA A 393 -3.02 4.71 -18.48
CA ALA A 393 -1.90 5.62 -18.27
C ALA A 393 -2.38 7.09 -18.21
N VAL A 394 -3.28 7.49 -19.11
CA VAL A 394 -3.87 8.84 -19.09
C VAL A 394 -4.68 9.08 -17.82
N ASP A 395 -5.53 8.12 -17.41
CA ASP A 395 -6.31 8.21 -16.17
C ASP A 395 -5.37 8.33 -14.94
N ALA A 396 -4.26 7.58 -14.93
CA ALA A 396 -3.27 7.59 -13.85
C ALA A 396 -2.48 8.91 -13.75
N LEU A 397 -2.32 9.67 -14.84
CA LEU A 397 -1.69 10.99 -14.76
C LEU A 397 -2.40 11.92 -13.78
N GLY A 398 -3.71 11.72 -13.57
CA GLY A 398 -4.51 12.48 -12.60
C GLY A 398 -4.11 12.26 -11.13
N GLN A 399 -3.38 11.18 -10.82
CA GLN A 399 -2.95 10.85 -9.45
C GLN A 399 -1.66 11.58 -9.05
N PHE A 400 -0.86 12.01 -10.01
CA PHE A 400 0.34 12.78 -9.75
C PHE A 400 -0.02 14.22 -9.37
N LYS A 401 0.62 14.75 -8.34
CA LYS A 401 0.49 16.17 -8.01
C LYS A 401 1.30 17.04 -8.99
N PRO A 402 0.96 18.33 -9.15
CA PRO A 402 1.57 19.15 -10.18
C PRO A 402 3.10 19.25 -10.15
N ASP A 403 3.71 19.12 -8.97
CA ASP A 403 5.16 19.18 -8.75
C ASP A 403 5.86 17.81 -8.78
N ASP A 404 5.12 16.70 -8.99
CA ASP A 404 5.75 15.42 -9.31
C ASP A 404 6.41 15.51 -10.70
N ASP A 405 7.65 15.03 -10.80
CA ASP A 405 8.35 14.91 -12.07
C ASP A 405 7.96 13.59 -12.74
N VAL A 406 7.43 13.65 -13.96
CA VAL A 406 7.05 12.45 -14.71
C VAL A 406 7.65 12.53 -16.11
N GLY A 407 8.32 11.45 -16.53
CA GLY A 407 8.79 11.26 -17.91
C GLY A 407 8.11 10.10 -18.59
N LEU A 408 8.17 10.03 -19.91
CA LEU A 408 7.61 8.96 -20.71
C LEU A 408 8.65 8.43 -21.69
N TRP A 409 8.98 7.14 -21.55
CA TRP A 409 9.71 6.37 -22.54
C TRP A 409 8.81 5.29 -23.13
N ILE A 410 9.13 4.90 -24.35
CA ILE A 410 8.58 3.72 -25.01
C ILE A 410 9.72 2.79 -25.41
N PHE A 411 9.44 1.51 -25.54
CA PHE A 411 10.44 0.55 -25.96
C PHE A 411 9.88 -0.54 -26.87
N SER A 412 10.68 -0.92 -27.85
CA SER A 412 10.51 -2.07 -28.74
C SER A 412 11.79 -2.25 -29.55
N THR A 413 12.10 -3.48 -29.98
CA THR A 413 13.26 -3.70 -30.87
C THR A 413 13.11 -2.88 -32.15
N GLY A 414 14.20 -2.20 -32.55
CA GLY A 414 14.22 -1.43 -33.78
C GLY A 414 13.32 -0.20 -33.81
N ILE A 415 13.01 0.40 -32.65
CA ILE A 415 12.15 1.59 -32.53
C ILE A 415 12.73 2.79 -33.28
N SER A 416 14.03 2.85 -33.43
CA SER A 416 14.74 3.81 -34.25
C SER A 416 15.54 3.12 -35.38
N ARG A 417 15.46 3.66 -36.60
CA ARG A 417 16.25 3.17 -37.72
C ARG A 417 17.70 3.65 -37.71
N THR A 418 17.98 4.72 -36.97
CA THR A 418 19.28 5.41 -36.93
C THR A 418 20.01 5.23 -35.61
N ASP A 419 19.30 4.93 -34.53
CA ASP A 419 19.83 4.72 -33.22
C ASP A 419 19.66 3.23 -32.86
N PRO A 420 20.72 2.50 -32.47
CA PRO A 420 20.63 1.10 -32.06
C PRO A 420 19.93 0.91 -30.70
N THR A 421 19.52 1.98 -30.03
CA THR A 421 18.74 1.90 -28.80
C THR A 421 17.34 1.39 -29.12
N ASP A 422 16.87 0.46 -28.31
CA ASP A 422 15.55 -0.15 -28.45
C ASP A 422 14.50 0.54 -27.56
N TYR A 423 14.74 1.81 -27.23
CA TYR A 423 13.83 2.69 -26.48
C TYR A 423 13.95 4.13 -26.99
N ALA A 424 12.91 4.91 -26.72
CA ALA A 424 12.89 6.33 -27.08
C ALA A 424 12.28 7.17 -25.96
N GLU A 425 12.90 8.32 -25.66
CA GLU A 425 12.30 9.35 -24.83
C GLU A 425 11.21 10.08 -25.63
N VAL A 426 9.96 9.92 -25.20
CA VAL A 426 8.80 10.60 -25.80
C VAL A 426 8.55 11.93 -25.10
N MET A 427 8.70 11.95 -23.76
CA MET A 427 8.60 13.15 -22.93
C MET A 427 9.71 13.14 -21.87
N PRO A 428 10.41 14.26 -21.66
CA PRO A 428 11.44 14.36 -20.63
C PRO A 428 10.84 14.30 -19.23
N ILE A 429 11.66 13.89 -18.24
CA ILE A 429 11.28 13.93 -16.85
C ILE A 429 11.22 15.40 -16.40
N ALA A 430 10.00 15.89 -16.13
CA ALA A 430 9.73 17.27 -15.73
C ALA A 430 8.43 17.36 -14.91
N PRO A 431 8.15 18.48 -14.22
CA PRO A 431 6.92 18.66 -13.46
C PRO A 431 5.67 18.42 -14.31
N ILE A 432 4.84 17.44 -13.85
CA ILE A 432 3.68 16.98 -14.64
C ILE A 432 2.62 18.07 -14.79
N GLY A 433 2.52 19.01 -13.83
CA GLY A 433 1.58 20.12 -13.91
C GLY A 433 1.74 20.96 -15.19
N ALA A 434 2.97 21.08 -15.70
CA ALA A 434 3.27 21.83 -16.92
C ALA A 434 3.08 21.02 -18.22
N GLN A 435 3.09 19.67 -18.14
CA GLN A 435 3.12 18.82 -19.35
C GLN A 435 2.03 17.73 -19.38
N ARG A 436 1.09 17.72 -18.45
CA ARG A 436 0.05 16.67 -18.31
C ARG A 436 -0.74 16.44 -19.60
N GLU A 437 -1.27 17.51 -20.18
CA GLU A 437 -2.06 17.44 -21.42
C GLU A 437 -1.21 16.97 -22.61
N ALA A 438 0.01 17.51 -22.75
CA ALA A 438 0.94 17.08 -23.79
C ALA A 438 1.33 15.62 -23.65
N MET A 439 1.58 15.15 -22.40
CA MET A 439 1.89 13.74 -22.13
C MET A 439 0.70 12.84 -22.45
N ALA A 440 -0.52 13.23 -22.07
CA ALA A 440 -1.74 12.50 -22.41
C ALA A 440 -1.91 12.37 -23.94
N ALA A 441 -1.66 13.44 -24.69
CA ALA A 441 -1.68 13.41 -26.14
C ALA A 441 -0.64 12.42 -26.71
N LYS A 442 0.61 12.49 -26.22
CA LYS A 442 1.68 11.57 -26.64
C LYS A 442 1.37 10.11 -26.32
N ILE A 443 0.78 9.82 -25.15
CA ILE A 443 0.32 8.46 -24.81
C ILE A 443 -0.74 7.97 -25.80
N ASN A 444 -1.70 8.81 -26.17
CA ASN A 444 -2.75 8.45 -27.13
C ASN A 444 -2.21 8.19 -28.55
N ASP A 445 -1.08 8.80 -28.92
CA ASP A 445 -0.45 8.65 -30.23
C ASP A 445 0.44 7.39 -30.36
N LEU A 446 0.65 6.61 -29.28
CA LEU A 446 1.49 5.43 -29.31
C LEU A 446 0.94 4.38 -30.28
N ILE A 447 1.83 3.70 -31.00
CA ILE A 447 1.50 2.64 -31.95
C ILE A 447 2.37 1.40 -31.69
N PRO A 448 1.85 0.18 -31.90
CA PRO A 448 2.65 -1.04 -31.77
C PRO A 448 3.75 -1.13 -32.84
N THR A 449 4.89 -1.76 -32.49
CA THR A 449 6.04 -1.91 -33.40
C THR A 449 6.53 -3.36 -33.51
N GLN A 450 7.63 -3.76 -32.82
CA GLN A 450 8.28 -5.07 -33.00
C GLN A 450 8.43 -5.85 -31.68
N GLY A 451 9.63 -6.37 -31.36
CA GLY A 451 9.90 -7.22 -30.20
C GLY A 451 10.16 -6.45 -28.89
N THR A 452 10.47 -7.16 -27.81
CA THR A 452 10.48 -6.67 -26.43
C THR A 452 11.90 -6.69 -25.83
N PRO A 453 12.71 -5.60 -25.89
CA PRO A 453 14.05 -5.51 -25.31
C PRO A 453 14.01 -5.19 -23.79
N LEU A 454 13.38 -6.05 -22.99
CA LEU A 454 13.02 -5.80 -21.59
C LEU A 454 14.24 -5.48 -20.71
N TYR A 455 15.34 -6.26 -20.83
CA TYR A 455 16.50 -6.08 -19.94
C TYR A 455 17.27 -4.81 -20.27
N THR A 456 17.38 -4.50 -21.56
CA THR A 456 18.06 -3.32 -22.08
C THR A 456 17.37 -2.06 -21.58
N VAL A 457 16.05 -1.96 -21.77
CA VAL A 457 15.30 -0.77 -21.34
C VAL A 457 15.23 -0.64 -19.82
N THR A 458 15.10 -1.76 -19.08
CA THR A 458 15.06 -1.72 -17.62
C THR A 458 16.35 -1.11 -17.06
N LYS A 459 17.52 -1.57 -17.58
CA LYS A 459 18.81 -1.01 -17.18
C LYS A 459 18.95 0.45 -17.54
N ALA A 460 18.58 0.83 -18.75
CA ALA A 460 18.67 2.22 -19.25
C ALA A 460 17.78 3.18 -18.45
N ALA A 461 16.59 2.77 -18.07
CA ALA A 461 15.67 3.56 -17.26
C ALA A 461 16.21 3.76 -15.81
N ASP A 462 16.78 2.71 -15.21
CA ASP A 462 17.46 2.79 -13.92
C ASP A 462 18.69 3.74 -14.00
N ASP A 463 19.56 3.57 -15.04
CA ASP A 463 20.70 4.45 -15.29
C ASP A 463 20.26 5.93 -15.39
N ARG A 464 19.20 6.21 -16.15
CA ARG A 464 18.67 7.58 -16.34
C ARG A 464 18.22 8.23 -15.04
N LEU A 465 17.52 7.49 -14.18
CA LEU A 465 17.08 8.03 -12.90
C LEU A 465 18.23 8.16 -11.90
N LEU A 466 19.25 7.31 -11.96
CA LEU A 466 20.46 7.46 -11.14
C LEU A 466 21.29 8.68 -11.54
N GLU A 467 21.47 8.94 -12.86
CA GLU A 467 22.16 10.12 -13.35
C GLU A 467 21.51 11.43 -12.90
N THR A 468 20.20 11.42 -12.74
CA THR A 468 19.40 12.58 -12.39
C THR A 468 18.71 12.41 -11.02
N PHE A 469 19.30 11.62 -10.12
CA PHE A 469 18.72 11.26 -8.83
C PHE A 469 18.42 12.51 -7.98
N ASP A 470 17.20 12.56 -7.44
CA ASP A 470 16.79 13.58 -6.51
C ASP A 470 16.45 12.95 -5.15
N ALA A 471 17.28 13.18 -4.14
CA ALA A 471 17.10 12.65 -2.79
C ALA A 471 15.83 13.19 -2.09
N GLN A 472 15.31 14.33 -2.54
CA GLN A 472 14.07 14.93 -2.01
C GLN A 472 12.81 14.32 -2.62
N ARG A 473 12.96 13.41 -3.59
CA ARG A 473 11.86 12.76 -4.30
C ARG A 473 11.93 11.24 -4.19
N ILE A 474 10.81 10.58 -4.43
CA ILE A 474 10.77 9.13 -4.64
C ILE A 474 11.14 8.88 -6.10
N ASN A 475 12.31 8.26 -6.34
CA ASN A 475 12.79 7.98 -7.69
C ASN A 475 12.33 6.57 -8.12
N ALA A 476 11.54 6.48 -9.18
CA ALA A 476 10.94 5.22 -9.60
C ALA A 476 10.77 5.07 -11.10
N VAL A 477 10.94 3.83 -11.57
CA VAL A 477 10.56 3.39 -12.92
C VAL A 477 9.24 2.64 -12.82
N LEU A 478 8.26 3.05 -13.60
CA LEU A 478 7.03 2.30 -13.83
C LEU A 478 7.18 1.59 -15.18
N LEU A 479 7.38 0.28 -15.15
CA LEU A 479 7.69 -0.54 -16.33
C LEU A 479 6.48 -1.41 -16.70
N LEU A 480 5.89 -1.17 -17.86
CA LEU A 480 4.76 -1.97 -18.35
C LEU A 480 5.16 -2.79 -19.56
N THR A 481 4.89 -4.11 -19.51
CA THR A 481 5.14 -5.05 -20.62
C THR A 481 4.14 -6.19 -20.59
N ASP A 482 3.79 -6.70 -21.78
CA ASP A 482 2.97 -7.91 -21.97
C ASP A 482 3.80 -9.12 -22.44
N GLY A 483 5.13 -8.96 -22.56
CA GLY A 483 6.01 -9.96 -23.15
C GLY A 483 7.14 -10.45 -22.26
N LYS A 484 7.96 -11.30 -22.87
CA LYS A 484 9.26 -11.75 -22.35
C LYS A 484 10.37 -10.94 -23.03
N ASN A 485 11.59 -11.07 -22.48
CA ASN A 485 12.73 -10.49 -23.18
C ASN A 485 12.96 -11.18 -24.54
N GLU A 486 12.93 -10.42 -25.62
CA GLU A 486 13.15 -10.90 -27.00
C GLU A 486 14.41 -10.30 -27.63
N ASP A 487 15.26 -9.62 -26.86
CA ASP A 487 16.51 -9.06 -27.33
C ASP A 487 17.64 -10.11 -27.27
N SER A 488 17.96 -10.72 -28.39
CA SER A 488 19.06 -11.69 -28.48
C SER A 488 20.46 -11.10 -28.25
N ARG A 489 20.60 -9.78 -28.23
CA ARG A 489 21.86 -9.08 -27.92
C ARG A 489 22.06 -8.90 -26.43
N ASN A 490 21.00 -9.04 -25.63
CA ASN A 490 21.04 -8.91 -24.19
C ASN A 490 20.02 -9.88 -23.53
N ASP A 491 20.52 -11.07 -23.17
CA ASP A 491 19.77 -12.12 -22.46
C ASP A 491 20.27 -12.37 -21.03
N ASP A 492 21.24 -11.53 -20.52
CA ASP A 492 21.82 -11.68 -19.19
C ASP A 492 20.93 -11.07 -18.09
N LEU A 493 19.86 -11.78 -17.74
CA LEU A 493 19.00 -11.41 -16.62
C LEU A 493 19.78 -11.33 -15.30
N ASP A 494 20.67 -12.28 -15.04
CA ASP A 494 21.41 -12.31 -13.78
C ASP A 494 22.39 -11.14 -13.65
N GLY A 495 23.00 -10.69 -14.75
CA GLY A 495 23.79 -9.45 -14.82
C GLY A 495 22.96 -8.20 -14.52
N LEU A 496 21.77 -8.10 -15.12
CA LEU A 496 20.84 -7.02 -14.81
C LEU A 496 20.49 -7.01 -13.32
N LEU A 497 20.08 -8.15 -12.75
CA LEU A 497 19.67 -8.24 -11.35
C LEU A 497 20.81 -7.92 -10.38
N ARG A 498 22.05 -8.35 -10.69
CA ARG A 498 23.24 -7.96 -9.89
C ARG A 498 23.44 -6.44 -9.91
N THR A 499 23.33 -5.82 -11.07
CA THR A 499 23.46 -4.37 -11.25
C THR A 499 22.42 -3.62 -10.44
N LEU A 500 21.14 -3.96 -10.59
CA LEU A 500 20.03 -3.32 -9.88
C LEU A 500 20.19 -3.46 -8.34
N ARG A 501 20.56 -4.64 -7.86
CA ARG A 501 20.77 -4.87 -6.41
C ARG A 501 21.91 -4.02 -5.87
N SER A 502 23.06 -3.97 -6.54
CA SER A 502 24.22 -3.21 -6.08
C SER A 502 23.95 -1.72 -5.90
N ARG A 503 22.95 -1.20 -6.59
CA ARG A 503 22.52 0.21 -6.56
C ARG A 503 21.43 0.50 -5.53
N ASN A 504 20.73 -0.54 -5.07
CA ASN A 504 19.58 -0.42 -4.16
C ASN A 504 19.83 -1.00 -2.77
N GLU A 505 21.04 -1.53 -2.50
CA GLU A 505 21.42 -2.15 -1.23
C GLU A 505 22.65 -1.46 -0.64
N GLY A 506 22.71 -1.37 0.71
CA GLY A 506 23.85 -0.84 1.43
C GLY A 506 23.78 0.65 1.76
N GLN A 507 24.91 1.20 2.26
CA GLN A 507 25.01 2.55 2.85
C GLN A 507 24.83 3.69 1.83
N VAL A 508 25.17 3.46 0.56
CA VAL A 508 25.26 4.48 -0.49
C VAL A 508 24.06 4.39 -1.44
N ALA A 509 22.99 3.73 -1.04
CA ALA A 509 21.89 3.52 -1.95
C ALA A 509 21.16 4.82 -2.29
N ASN A 510 21.25 5.22 -3.54
CA ASN A 510 20.33 6.12 -4.20
C ASN A 510 19.20 5.23 -4.77
N PRO A 511 18.16 4.91 -4.00
CA PRO A 511 17.24 3.85 -4.38
C PRO A 511 16.34 4.29 -5.53
N VAL A 512 16.59 3.75 -6.71
CA VAL A 512 15.65 3.79 -7.84
C VAL A 512 14.86 2.50 -7.82
N ARG A 513 13.53 2.61 -7.67
CA ARG A 513 12.65 1.45 -7.57
C ARG A 513 12.00 1.15 -8.90
N VAL A 514 12.08 -0.10 -9.33
CA VAL A 514 11.40 -0.54 -10.57
C VAL A 514 10.13 -1.27 -10.19
N PHE A 515 8.99 -0.72 -10.58
CA PHE A 515 7.65 -1.27 -10.38
C PHE A 515 7.13 -1.84 -11.71
N PRO A 516 7.31 -3.14 -11.96
CA PRO A 516 6.81 -3.74 -13.19
C PRO A 516 5.30 -4.01 -13.10
N ILE A 517 4.62 -3.81 -14.22
CA ILE A 517 3.25 -4.29 -14.47
C ILE A 517 3.35 -5.43 -15.49
N ALA A 518 3.03 -6.65 -15.05
CA ALA A 518 2.89 -7.82 -15.91
C ALA A 518 1.51 -7.77 -16.57
N TYR A 519 1.45 -7.41 -17.85
CA TYR A 519 0.22 -7.12 -18.55
C TYR A 519 -0.17 -8.25 -19.52
N GLY A 520 -1.37 -8.82 -19.34
CA GLY A 520 -1.83 -9.98 -20.12
C GLY A 520 -1.23 -11.31 -19.62
N GLN A 521 -1.69 -12.42 -20.21
CA GLN A 521 -1.32 -13.76 -19.75
C GLN A 521 0.08 -14.20 -20.20
N ASP A 522 0.64 -13.55 -21.23
CA ASP A 522 1.92 -13.92 -21.84
C ASP A 522 3.11 -13.23 -21.17
N ALA A 523 2.86 -12.25 -20.29
CA ALA A 523 3.89 -11.55 -19.53
C ALA A 523 4.70 -12.49 -18.65
N ASP A 524 6.02 -12.35 -18.64
CA ASP A 524 6.92 -13.12 -17.78
C ASP A 524 6.89 -12.59 -16.33
N LEU A 525 5.80 -12.89 -15.62
CA LEU A 525 5.60 -12.48 -14.23
C LEU A 525 6.78 -12.91 -13.32
N ALA A 526 7.39 -14.07 -13.57
CA ALA A 526 8.50 -14.57 -12.75
C ALA A 526 9.76 -13.69 -12.90
N THR A 527 10.12 -13.33 -14.13
CA THR A 527 11.23 -12.40 -14.39
C THR A 527 10.94 -11.00 -13.86
N LEU A 528 9.74 -10.48 -14.11
CA LEU A 528 9.32 -9.16 -13.62
C LEU A 528 9.32 -9.09 -12.08
N LYS A 529 8.91 -10.16 -11.40
CA LYS A 529 9.02 -10.28 -9.94
C LYS A 529 10.47 -10.20 -9.48
N ARG A 530 11.41 -10.90 -10.13
CA ARG A 530 12.85 -10.83 -9.81
C ARG A 530 13.43 -9.42 -10.01
N ILE A 531 13.01 -8.70 -11.05
CA ILE A 531 13.40 -7.30 -11.31
C ILE A 531 12.89 -6.39 -10.19
N ALA A 532 11.61 -6.47 -9.84
CA ALA A 532 11.02 -5.70 -8.75
C ALA A 532 11.75 -5.97 -7.41
N GLU A 533 11.98 -7.24 -7.07
CA GLU A 533 12.67 -7.65 -5.85
C GLU A 533 14.11 -7.16 -5.79
N ALA A 534 14.81 -7.07 -6.93
CA ALA A 534 16.17 -6.56 -7.00
C ALA A 534 16.27 -5.07 -6.63
N THR A 535 15.16 -4.33 -6.73
CA THR A 535 15.07 -2.91 -6.38
C THR A 535 14.21 -2.64 -5.14
N ASN A 536 13.89 -3.68 -4.36
CA ASN A 536 12.99 -3.60 -3.18
C ASN A 536 11.61 -3.01 -3.51
N ALA A 537 11.10 -3.29 -4.70
CA ALA A 537 9.76 -2.93 -5.17
C ALA A 537 8.84 -4.16 -5.27
N ALA A 538 7.62 -3.95 -5.74
CA ALA A 538 6.63 -4.99 -6.00
C ALA A 538 6.32 -5.08 -7.49
N VAL A 539 6.02 -6.30 -7.98
CA VAL A 539 5.43 -6.52 -9.29
C VAL A 539 3.91 -6.48 -9.18
N TYR A 540 3.26 -5.96 -10.20
CA TYR A 540 1.80 -5.85 -10.27
C TYR A 540 1.27 -6.72 -11.41
N ASP A 541 0.36 -7.63 -11.08
CA ASP A 541 -0.24 -8.57 -12.03
C ASP A 541 -1.52 -7.98 -12.64
N ALA A 542 -1.49 -7.80 -13.94
CA ALA A 542 -2.61 -7.40 -14.80
C ALA A 542 -2.87 -8.47 -15.89
N ALA A 543 -2.83 -9.76 -15.51
CA ALA A 543 -3.07 -10.88 -16.43
C ALA A 543 -4.46 -10.80 -17.11
N ASP A 544 -5.48 -10.26 -16.42
CA ASP A 544 -6.71 -9.79 -17.08
C ASP A 544 -6.49 -8.36 -17.60
N PRO A 545 -6.40 -8.17 -18.93
CA PRO A 545 -6.16 -6.85 -19.50
C PRO A 545 -7.17 -5.76 -19.08
N LYS A 546 -8.37 -6.14 -18.71
CA LYS A 546 -9.41 -5.21 -18.21
C LYS A 546 -9.10 -4.66 -16.83
N SER A 547 -8.22 -5.30 -16.08
CA SER A 547 -7.80 -4.84 -14.75
C SER A 547 -6.77 -3.71 -14.80
N ILE A 548 -6.22 -3.38 -15.98
CA ILE A 548 -5.06 -2.49 -16.12
C ILE A 548 -5.25 -1.11 -15.48
N ASN A 549 -6.43 -0.51 -15.58
CA ASN A 549 -6.69 0.80 -14.96
C ASN A 549 -6.52 0.72 -13.43
N ARG A 550 -7.11 -0.29 -12.78
CA ARG A 550 -6.97 -0.50 -11.34
C ARG A 550 -5.50 -0.79 -10.95
N VAL A 551 -4.83 -1.62 -11.73
CA VAL A 551 -3.42 -1.95 -11.48
C VAL A 551 -2.52 -0.73 -11.64
N PHE A 552 -2.74 0.08 -12.67
CA PHE A 552 -1.99 1.31 -12.88
C PHE A 552 -2.12 2.29 -11.70
N LEU A 553 -3.36 2.49 -11.22
CA LEU A 553 -3.64 3.31 -10.04
C LEU A 553 -2.95 2.76 -8.77
N ALA A 554 -2.95 1.44 -8.59
CA ALA A 554 -2.25 0.81 -7.46
C ALA A 554 -0.72 1.02 -7.53
N VAL A 555 -0.11 0.92 -8.72
CA VAL A 555 1.33 1.21 -8.89
C VAL A 555 1.65 2.66 -8.60
N VAL A 556 0.90 3.60 -9.19
CA VAL A 556 1.10 5.04 -8.98
C VAL A 556 0.91 5.42 -7.51
N SER A 557 0.15 4.65 -6.75
CA SER A 557 -0.02 4.87 -5.32
C SER A 557 1.25 4.67 -4.47
N ASN A 558 2.33 4.11 -5.04
CA ASN A 558 3.62 3.99 -4.33
C ASN A 558 4.45 5.29 -4.36
N PHE A 559 3.97 6.30 -5.07
CA PHE A 559 4.70 7.54 -5.26
C PHE A 559 4.08 8.75 -4.58
#